data_fe0ac510dc55853e18d3beb3590408db
#
_entry.id   fe0ac510dc55853e18d3beb3590408db
#
_cell.length_a   1.000
_cell.length_b   1.000
_cell.length_c   1.000
_cell.angle_alpha   90.00
_cell.angle_beta   90.00
_cell.angle_gamma   90.00
#
_symmetry.space_group_name_H-M   'P 1'
#
loop_
_entity.id
_entity.type
_entity.pdbx_description
1 polymer ?
#
loop_
_entity_poly.entity_id
_entity_poly.type
_entity_poly.pdbx_seq_one_letter_code
_entity_poly.pdbx_strand_id
1 'polypeptide(L)'
;MLKQVQDNAQAKGQGMMGMIRNHPSIAVWLVALFAVAVVLLTYERHVLWKIQEQSLWLDTPLFFKQLMVVPGGLLMYVGTFLTQLLYYPLLGVLVLCGLWWLMMWLMKRAFSVSEQWAPLLLVPVALLLIANTEMGYWIYTIKLRGWYFVATVGVTVIAALLWVFRAVSASRLWRRVLMVAVAVVGYPLFGSYGLAAVVLMAIGSWRLDGDKWQSVVDTIIGALVVVAVPLLCYQYVYYQTNMVNLWWTALPIFKIIEENTEYYIPYALLGVCLLLLVVVKWTKEDVNGKKWRTIVVVAVLAATVYGVWYGWMKDENFHREAAMYHYVEQCRWEDVLEEADKQQDVTTRSVVMMRTLALSRLGRQSTEMYRYPNGSKKPASPFAPPASMIVGDLIYYHYGMLNDCHHMCIEAGVEFGWRHEHLKYLARCGLMANEINVIYKYTGILKHTLFHGGWAEHMEMLQQHPKMMEEDEEAGPVMHMLHYPDMVGADRGYAERYLMNHLAMLDSDDPYFQEQCLLATLWTKNVEQFWRRFVVYLKQHPNRPIPRYYQEAAYLYSDLAGGAPVKIPYDNGVKETYKQFVELLQKYDGRDLPDVRAALYPLFGDTFFFEYYLTGDVAYL
;
A
#
# COMPACT_ATOMS: atom_id res chain seq x y z
N MET A 1 -18.98 44.93 -0.73
CA MET A 1 -18.13 43.75 -0.55
C MET A 1 -18.51 42.59 -1.50
N LEU A 2 -19.75 42.14 -1.58
CA LEU A 2 -20.18 41.06 -2.50
C LEU A 2 -19.98 41.37 -3.99
N LYS A 3 -20.22 42.60 -4.45
CA LYS A 3 -19.99 43.04 -5.84
C LYS A 3 -18.50 43.01 -6.24
N GLN A 4 -17.61 43.43 -5.33
CA GLN A 4 -16.15 43.37 -5.56
C GLN A 4 -15.63 41.93 -5.62
N VAL A 5 -16.23 40.99 -4.87
CA VAL A 5 -15.88 39.57 -4.92
C VAL A 5 -16.38 38.97 -6.24
N GLN A 6 -17.58 39.34 -6.71
CA GLN A 6 -18.11 38.91 -8.01
C GLN A 6 -17.32 39.48 -9.20
N ASP A 7 -16.96 40.76 -9.18
CA ASP A 7 -16.16 41.40 -10.24
C ASP A 7 -14.75 40.82 -10.30
N ASN A 8 -14.12 40.53 -9.15
CA ASN A 8 -12.83 39.82 -9.09
C ASN A 8 -12.90 38.36 -9.56
N ALA A 9 -14.00 37.66 -9.29
CA ALA A 9 -14.21 36.29 -9.79
C ALA A 9 -14.45 36.29 -11.32
N GLN A 10 -15.21 37.26 -11.86
CA GLN A 10 -15.41 37.40 -13.30
C GLN A 10 -14.12 37.82 -14.04
N ALA A 11 -13.34 38.72 -13.47
CA ALA A 11 -12.04 39.13 -14.04
C ALA A 11 -11.02 37.98 -14.03
N LYS A 12 -10.99 37.18 -12.97
CA LYS A 12 -10.18 35.94 -12.89
C LYS A 12 -10.66 34.86 -13.88
N GLY A 13 -11.97 34.69 -14.03
CA GLY A 13 -12.55 33.78 -15.01
C GLY A 13 -12.27 34.18 -16.46
N GLN A 14 -12.34 35.47 -16.78
CA GLN A 14 -11.96 35.99 -18.11
C GLN A 14 -10.45 35.85 -18.39
N GLY A 15 -9.59 36.01 -17.37
CA GLY A 15 -8.15 35.80 -17.48
C GLY A 15 -7.83 34.32 -17.74
N MET A 16 -8.49 33.39 -17.07
CA MET A 16 -8.29 31.96 -17.25
C MET A 16 -8.82 31.46 -18.59
N MET A 17 -10.01 31.89 -19.03
CA MET A 17 -10.54 31.58 -20.38
C MET A 17 -9.67 32.17 -21.50
N GLY A 18 -9.13 33.36 -21.32
CA GLY A 18 -8.18 33.96 -22.26
C GLY A 18 -6.87 33.20 -22.36
N MET A 19 -6.38 32.70 -21.23
CA MET A 19 -5.17 31.87 -21.15
C MET A 19 -5.36 30.51 -21.82
N ILE A 20 -6.49 29.84 -21.59
CA ILE A 20 -6.86 28.58 -22.23
C ILE A 20 -7.03 28.74 -23.75
N ARG A 21 -7.64 29.83 -24.20
CA ARG A 21 -7.82 30.12 -25.64
C ARG A 21 -6.49 30.32 -26.36
N ASN A 22 -5.50 30.92 -25.68
CA ASN A 22 -4.18 31.17 -26.25
C ASN A 22 -3.22 29.98 -26.13
N HIS A 23 -3.47 29.07 -25.20
CA HIS A 23 -2.66 27.88 -24.91
C HIS A 23 -3.51 26.61 -24.77
N PRO A 24 -3.96 26.01 -25.87
CA PRO A 24 -4.84 24.85 -25.83
C PRO A 24 -4.21 23.63 -25.14
N SER A 25 -2.90 23.51 -25.07
CA SER A 25 -2.21 22.46 -24.33
C SER A 25 -2.50 22.49 -22.84
N ILE A 26 -2.74 23.67 -22.27
CA ILE A 26 -3.10 23.83 -20.85
C ILE A 26 -4.44 23.17 -20.54
N ALA A 27 -5.43 23.31 -21.43
CA ALA A 27 -6.72 22.64 -21.26
C ALA A 27 -6.57 21.11 -21.27
N VAL A 28 -5.77 20.57 -22.18
CA VAL A 28 -5.51 19.12 -22.26
C VAL A 28 -4.85 18.61 -20.98
N TRP A 29 -3.85 19.33 -20.46
CA TRP A 29 -3.20 18.96 -19.19
C TRP A 29 -4.16 18.98 -18.01
N LEU A 30 -4.97 20.04 -17.89
CA LEU A 30 -5.95 20.15 -16.80
C LEU A 30 -6.97 19.00 -16.82
N VAL A 31 -7.51 18.70 -18.01
CA VAL A 31 -8.47 17.58 -18.15
C VAL A 31 -7.83 16.26 -17.81
N ALA A 32 -6.60 16.00 -18.29
CA ALA A 32 -5.89 14.76 -18.00
C ALA A 32 -5.57 14.63 -16.50
N LEU A 33 -5.03 15.68 -15.86
CA LEU A 33 -4.72 15.65 -14.41
C LEU A 33 -5.98 15.54 -13.57
N PHE A 34 -7.08 16.20 -13.97
CA PHE A 34 -8.36 16.06 -13.28
C PHE A 34 -8.90 14.63 -13.37
N ALA A 35 -8.87 14.01 -14.57
CA ALA A 35 -9.28 12.62 -14.75
C ALA A 35 -8.46 11.66 -13.89
N VAL A 36 -7.12 11.82 -13.87
CA VAL A 36 -6.23 11.02 -13.02
C VAL A 36 -6.55 11.25 -11.54
N ALA A 37 -6.75 12.51 -11.12
CA ALA A 37 -7.10 12.80 -9.72
C ALA A 37 -8.41 12.12 -9.30
N VAL A 38 -9.44 12.13 -10.15
CA VAL A 38 -10.71 11.43 -9.87
C VAL A 38 -10.47 9.94 -9.70
N VAL A 39 -9.73 9.30 -10.60
CA VAL A 39 -9.46 7.85 -10.51
C VAL A 39 -8.65 7.52 -9.25
N LEU A 40 -7.61 8.27 -8.94
CA LEU A 40 -6.82 8.08 -7.72
C LEU A 40 -7.65 8.24 -6.45
N LEU A 41 -8.59 9.20 -6.41
CA LEU A 41 -9.44 9.45 -5.24
C LEU A 41 -10.61 8.48 -5.10
N THR A 42 -11.04 7.84 -6.18
CA THR A 42 -12.14 6.88 -6.14
C THR A 42 -11.67 5.44 -6.03
N TYR A 43 -10.66 5.06 -6.82
CA TYR A 43 -10.20 3.67 -6.90
C TYR A 43 -9.00 3.39 -5.97
N GLU A 44 -8.05 4.31 -5.85
CA GLU A 44 -6.82 4.12 -5.07
C GLU A 44 -6.89 4.72 -3.65
N ARG A 45 -8.01 5.28 -3.23
CA ARG A 45 -8.12 6.05 -1.98
C ARG A 45 -7.52 5.35 -0.76
N HIS A 46 -7.86 4.09 -0.56
CA HIS A 46 -7.40 3.31 0.60
C HIS A 46 -5.95 2.84 0.43
N VAL A 47 -5.54 2.56 -0.80
CA VAL A 47 -4.14 2.25 -1.12
C VAL A 47 -3.24 3.46 -0.85
N LEU A 48 -3.66 4.67 -1.23
CA LEU A 48 -2.92 5.91 -0.93
C LEU A 48 -2.76 6.13 0.58
N TRP A 49 -3.81 5.88 1.35
CA TRP A 49 -3.74 5.92 2.80
C TRP A 49 -2.78 4.85 3.35
N LYS A 50 -2.86 3.60 2.86
CA LYS A 50 -1.94 2.52 3.28
C LYS A 50 -0.48 2.85 2.95
N ILE A 51 -0.18 3.47 1.81
CA ILE A 51 1.16 3.95 1.45
C ILE A 51 1.67 4.98 2.48
N GLN A 52 0.83 5.86 2.99
CA GLN A 52 1.21 6.80 4.05
C GLN A 52 1.53 6.06 5.36
N GLU A 53 0.69 5.10 5.79
CA GLU A 53 0.93 4.29 6.98
C GLU A 53 2.24 3.50 6.90
N GLN A 54 2.62 3.06 5.70
CA GLN A 54 3.87 2.36 5.41
C GLN A 54 5.08 3.28 5.20
N SER A 55 4.93 4.58 5.40
CA SER A 55 6.01 5.56 5.35
C SER A 55 6.27 6.11 6.74
N LEU A 56 7.41 6.74 6.97
CA LEU A 56 7.71 7.48 8.19
C LEU A 56 8.44 8.77 7.85
N TRP A 57 7.96 9.88 8.39
CA TRP A 57 8.66 11.16 8.40
C TRP A 57 8.57 11.78 9.78
N LEU A 58 9.69 12.29 10.29
CA LEU A 58 9.79 12.95 11.57
C LEU A 58 10.40 14.36 11.40
N ASP A 59 9.89 15.31 12.17
CA ASP A 59 10.37 16.70 12.21
C ASP A 59 11.70 16.88 12.96
N THR A 60 12.41 15.80 13.26
CA THR A 60 13.62 15.81 14.08
C THR A 60 14.90 15.97 13.25
N PRO A 61 15.91 16.73 13.76
CA PRO A 61 17.21 16.82 13.10
C PRO A 61 17.91 15.46 12.95
N LEU A 62 17.65 14.53 13.86
CA LEU A 62 18.21 13.17 13.80
C LEU A 62 17.68 12.41 12.57
N PHE A 63 16.37 12.45 12.32
CA PHE A 63 15.77 11.81 11.16
C PHE A 63 16.32 12.37 9.84
N PHE A 64 16.44 13.70 9.75
CA PHE A 64 17.09 14.34 8.60
C PHE A 64 18.53 13.81 8.39
N LYS A 65 19.35 13.81 9.45
CA LYS A 65 20.73 13.28 9.39
C LYS A 65 20.78 11.82 8.96
N GLN A 66 19.87 10.98 9.47
CA GLN A 66 19.81 9.57 9.10
C GLN A 66 19.52 9.34 7.62
N LEU A 67 18.73 10.23 6.97
CA LEU A 67 18.50 10.14 5.52
C LEU A 67 19.68 10.66 4.72
N MET A 68 20.45 11.60 5.25
CA MET A 68 21.61 12.18 4.56
C MET A 68 22.88 11.30 4.59
N VAL A 69 22.84 10.11 5.19
CA VAL A 69 23.98 9.16 5.21
C VAL A 69 24.16 8.38 3.91
N VAL A 70 23.24 8.54 2.95
CA VAL A 70 23.30 7.92 1.63
C VAL A 70 23.04 8.97 0.54
N PRO A 71 23.57 8.79 -0.68
CA PRO A 71 23.27 9.71 -1.78
C PRO A 71 21.76 9.74 -2.09
N GLY A 72 21.23 10.92 -2.39
CA GLY A 72 19.79 11.12 -2.59
C GLY A 72 19.00 11.38 -1.31
N GLY A 73 19.69 11.59 -0.19
CA GLY A 73 19.06 11.77 1.12
C GLY A 73 18.04 12.90 1.18
N LEU A 74 18.33 14.05 0.58
CA LEU A 74 17.38 15.18 0.52
C LEU A 74 16.14 14.81 -0.30
N LEU A 75 16.32 14.11 -1.41
CA LEU A 75 15.21 13.68 -2.25
C LEU A 75 14.29 12.70 -1.49
N MET A 76 14.86 11.76 -0.75
CA MET A 76 14.11 10.84 0.11
C MET A 76 13.43 11.57 1.26
N TYR A 77 14.08 12.57 1.88
CA TYR A 77 13.47 13.40 2.94
C TYR A 77 12.24 14.14 2.43
N VAL A 78 12.34 14.79 1.27
CA VAL A 78 11.21 15.47 0.62
C VAL A 78 10.14 14.46 0.19
N GLY A 79 10.53 13.33 -0.38
CA GLY A 79 9.61 12.26 -0.77
C GLY A 79 8.81 11.70 0.42
N THR A 80 9.48 11.43 1.55
CA THR A 80 8.80 10.96 2.78
C THR A 80 7.87 12.02 3.37
N PHE A 81 8.30 13.30 3.39
CA PHE A 81 7.45 14.41 3.82
C PHE A 81 6.17 14.51 2.98
N LEU A 82 6.30 14.50 1.66
CA LEU A 82 5.15 14.60 0.74
C LEU A 82 4.23 13.39 0.85
N THR A 83 4.78 12.19 1.12
CA THR A 83 3.99 10.98 1.31
C THR A 83 3.06 11.09 2.53
N GLN A 84 3.45 11.87 3.57
CA GLN A 84 2.56 12.10 4.72
C GLN A 84 1.25 12.76 4.33
N LEU A 85 1.23 13.59 3.29
CA LEU A 85 0.04 14.29 2.84
C LEU A 85 -1.05 13.33 2.31
N LEU A 86 -0.70 12.08 2.01
CA LEU A 86 -1.64 11.02 1.64
C LEU A 86 -2.51 10.55 2.82
N TYR A 87 -2.20 10.94 4.05
CA TYR A 87 -3.10 10.79 5.21
C TYR A 87 -4.50 11.37 4.90
N TYR A 88 -4.52 12.49 4.18
CA TYR A 88 -5.70 13.04 3.51
C TYR A 88 -5.54 12.83 2.01
N PRO A 89 -6.07 11.76 1.39
CA PRO A 89 -5.81 11.40 -0.02
C PRO A 89 -6.04 12.56 -0.99
N LEU A 90 -7.07 13.40 -0.74
CA LEU A 90 -7.33 14.59 -1.55
C LEU A 90 -6.14 15.56 -1.55
N LEU A 91 -5.56 15.84 -0.39
CA LEU A 91 -4.41 16.74 -0.27
C LEU A 91 -3.18 16.17 -0.99
N GLY A 92 -2.88 14.89 -0.76
CA GLY A 92 -1.76 14.21 -1.41
C GLY A 92 -1.88 14.17 -2.93
N VAL A 93 -3.08 13.87 -3.46
CA VAL A 93 -3.34 13.85 -4.90
C VAL A 93 -3.25 15.25 -5.52
N LEU A 94 -3.75 16.28 -4.84
CA LEU A 94 -3.62 17.67 -5.31
C LEU A 94 -2.15 18.10 -5.40
N VAL A 95 -1.33 17.74 -4.41
CA VAL A 95 0.11 18.02 -4.42
C VAL A 95 0.81 17.24 -5.54
N LEU A 96 0.47 15.98 -5.74
CA LEU A 96 1.02 15.15 -6.82
C LEU A 96 0.71 15.75 -8.20
N CYS A 97 -0.55 16.10 -8.46
CA CYS A 97 -0.98 16.75 -9.70
C CYS A 97 -0.31 18.12 -9.88
N GLY A 98 -0.13 18.88 -8.79
CA GLY A 98 0.60 20.15 -8.80
C GLY A 98 2.07 19.98 -9.19
N LEU A 99 2.75 18.95 -8.67
CA LEU A 99 4.13 18.62 -9.06
C LEU A 99 4.23 18.18 -10.52
N TRP A 100 3.29 17.37 -11.01
CA TRP A 100 3.25 16.99 -12.42
C TRP A 100 2.98 18.19 -13.34
N TRP A 101 2.11 19.08 -12.93
CA TRP A 101 1.91 20.35 -13.63
C TRP A 101 3.20 21.19 -13.70
N LEU A 102 3.87 21.37 -12.55
CA LEU A 102 5.15 22.09 -12.47
C LEU A 102 6.22 21.43 -13.36
N MET A 103 6.32 20.10 -13.31
CA MET A 103 7.24 19.32 -14.13
C MET A 103 6.99 19.55 -15.64
N MET A 104 5.75 19.44 -16.09
CA MET A 104 5.39 19.70 -17.50
C MET A 104 5.69 21.15 -17.91
N TRP A 105 5.41 22.11 -17.04
CA TRP A 105 5.70 23.51 -17.28
C TRP A 105 7.22 23.76 -17.41
N LEU A 106 8.03 23.20 -16.51
CA LEU A 106 9.48 23.26 -16.56
C LEU A 106 10.03 22.62 -17.83
N MET A 107 9.56 21.42 -18.20
CA MET A 107 9.96 20.74 -19.43
C MET A 107 9.60 21.55 -20.67
N LYS A 108 8.38 22.10 -20.72
CA LYS A 108 7.98 22.98 -21.84
C LYS A 108 8.92 24.17 -22.01
N ARG A 109 9.32 24.81 -20.90
CA ARG A 109 10.27 25.93 -20.88
C ARG A 109 11.70 25.48 -21.21
N ALA A 110 12.19 24.43 -20.56
CA ALA A 110 13.53 23.89 -20.75
C ALA A 110 13.81 23.48 -22.20
N PHE A 111 12.84 22.84 -22.87
CA PHE A 111 13.03 22.32 -24.22
C PHE A 111 12.38 23.17 -25.32
N SER A 112 11.81 24.35 -24.97
CA SER A 112 11.11 25.23 -25.90
C SER A 112 10.05 24.49 -26.73
N VAL A 113 9.25 23.63 -26.04
CA VAL A 113 8.23 22.80 -26.70
C VAL A 113 7.08 23.67 -27.18
N SER A 114 6.77 23.59 -28.47
CA SER A 114 5.66 24.35 -29.08
C SER A 114 4.30 23.82 -28.63
N GLU A 115 3.25 24.63 -28.72
CA GLU A 115 1.88 24.30 -28.32
C GLU A 115 1.35 22.99 -28.95
N GLN A 116 1.79 22.68 -30.16
CA GLN A 116 1.35 21.49 -30.89
C GLN A 116 1.92 20.18 -30.31
N TRP A 117 3.14 20.23 -29.73
CA TRP A 117 3.81 19.06 -29.12
C TRP A 117 3.63 19.02 -27.61
N ALA A 118 3.19 20.11 -26.99
CA ALA A 118 3.06 20.20 -25.53
C ALA A 118 2.14 19.13 -24.88
N PRO A 119 1.07 18.60 -25.54
CA PRO A 119 0.32 17.48 -24.98
C PRO A 119 1.16 16.20 -24.75
N LEU A 120 2.26 16.00 -25.50
CA LEU A 120 3.15 14.84 -25.30
C LEU A 120 3.91 14.89 -23.96
N LEU A 121 3.94 16.03 -23.28
CA LEU A 121 4.49 16.12 -21.92
C LEU A 121 3.65 15.37 -20.88
N LEU A 122 2.48 14.89 -21.25
CA LEU A 122 1.71 13.92 -20.45
C LEU A 122 2.35 12.52 -20.43
N VAL A 123 3.22 12.18 -21.39
CA VAL A 123 3.88 10.85 -21.42
C VAL A 123 4.76 10.62 -20.18
N PRO A 124 5.68 11.51 -19.80
CA PRO A 124 6.43 11.39 -18.54
C PRO A 124 5.53 11.27 -17.31
N VAL A 125 4.41 12.03 -17.27
CA VAL A 125 3.43 11.97 -16.17
C VAL A 125 2.79 10.59 -16.11
N ALA A 126 2.37 10.05 -17.25
CA ALA A 126 1.77 8.72 -17.33
C ALA A 126 2.73 7.61 -16.92
N LEU A 127 4.02 7.72 -17.30
CA LEU A 127 5.05 6.75 -16.88
C LEU A 127 5.29 6.79 -15.37
N LEU A 128 5.28 7.99 -14.76
CA LEU A 128 5.34 8.13 -13.30
C LEU A 128 4.07 7.60 -12.62
N LEU A 129 2.91 7.77 -13.22
CA LEU A 129 1.66 7.20 -12.73
C LEU A 129 1.71 5.66 -12.78
N ILE A 130 2.15 5.06 -13.91
CA ILE A 130 2.33 3.61 -14.03
C ILE A 130 3.30 3.12 -12.96
N ALA A 131 4.48 3.75 -12.80
CA ALA A 131 5.46 3.39 -11.80
C ALA A 131 4.90 3.40 -10.36
N ASN A 132 3.88 4.23 -10.08
CA ASN A 132 3.23 4.28 -8.77
C ASN A 132 2.09 3.25 -8.63
N THR A 133 1.32 2.99 -9.69
CA THR A 133 0.10 2.16 -9.64
C THR A 133 0.33 0.69 -9.97
N GLU A 134 1.46 0.36 -10.62
CA GLU A 134 1.89 -1.02 -10.89
C GLU A 134 2.47 -1.72 -9.65
N MET A 135 2.82 -0.95 -8.61
CA MET A 135 3.50 -1.46 -7.40
C MET A 135 2.78 -2.63 -6.74
N GLY A 136 1.45 -2.57 -6.60
CA GLY A 136 0.69 -3.63 -5.94
C GLY A 136 1.31 -4.03 -4.60
N TYR A 137 1.46 -5.31 -4.36
CA TYR A 137 2.03 -5.85 -3.11
C TYR A 137 3.50 -5.50 -2.84
N TRP A 138 4.23 -4.90 -3.82
CA TRP A 138 5.56 -4.36 -3.56
C TRP A 138 5.58 -3.29 -2.47
N ILE A 139 4.44 -2.61 -2.19
CA ILE A 139 4.34 -1.62 -1.13
C ILE A 139 4.79 -2.16 0.23
N TYR A 140 4.64 -3.46 0.48
CA TYR A 140 5.01 -4.09 1.75
C TYR A 140 6.53 -4.33 1.90
N THR A 141 7.28 -4.41 0.81
CA THR A 141 8.70 -4.80 0.81
C THR A 141 9.66 -3.74 0.27
N ILE A 142 9.14 -2.67 -0.33
CA ILE A 142 9.98 -1.63 -0.91
C ILE A 142 10.78 -0.87 0.16
N LYS A 143 12.11 -0.84 -0.02
CA LYS A 143 13.04 -0.23 0.95
C LYS A 143 13.30 1.26 0.68
N LEU A 144 12.92 1.79 -0.50
CA LEU A 144 13.10 3.20 -0.84
C LEU A 144 12.11 4.06 -0.05
N ARG A 145 12.62 4.87 0.86
CA ARG A 145 11.80 5.78 1.68
C ARG A 145 11.18 6.89 0.83
N GLY A 146 9.87 7.12 0.99
CA GLY A 146 9.13 8.14 0.25
C GLY A 146 8.99 7.86 -1.25
N TRP A 147 9.13 6.59 -1.65
CA TRP A 147 9.18 6.12 -3.04
C TRP A 147 8.08 6.70 -3.92
N TYR A 148 6.88 6.91 -3.38
CA TYR A 148 5.71 7.38 -4.12
C TYR A 148 5.92 8.76 -4.77
N PHE A 149 6.65 9.66 -4.09
CA PHE A 149 6.96 11.00 -4.58
C PHE A 149 8.39 11.16 -5.11
N VAL A 150 9.32 10.29 -4.73
CA VAL A 150 10.75 10.40 -5.06
C VAL A 150 10.98 10.55 -6.56
N ALA A 151 10.38 9.70 -7.39
CA ALA A 151 10.54 9.76 -8.85
C ALA A 151 9.97 11.07 -9.42
N THR A 152 8.79 11.48 -8.98
CA THR A 152 8.14 12.74 -9.42
C THR A 152 9.00 13.96 -9.08
N VAL A 153 9.48 14.06 -7.83
CA VAL A 153 10.35 15.15 -7.39
C VAL A 153 11.69 15.10 -8.13
N GLY A 154 12.28 13.93 -8.28
CA GLY A 154 13.55 13.73 -8.98
C GLY A 154 13.50 14.20 -10.44
N VAL A 155 12.46 13.81 -11.17
CA VAL A 155 12.28 14.26 -12.57
C VAL A 155 11.96 15.76 -12.65
N THR A 156 11.22 16.29 -11.68
CA THR A 156 10.97 17.76 -11.60
C THR A 156 12.28 18.52 -11.39
N VAL A 157 13.17 18.00 -10.52
CA VAL A 157 14.52 18.58 -10.32
C VAL A 157 15.36 18.50 -11.60
N ILE A 158 15.34 17.35 -12.32
CA ILE A 158 16.01 17.25 -13.63
C ILE A 158 15.52 18.34 -14.57
N ALA A 159 14.20 18.52 -14.70
CA ALA A 159 13.62 19.53 -15.59
C ALA A 159 14.04 20.96 -15.19
N ALA A 160 14.07 21.27 -13.90
CA ALA A 160 14.53 22.55 -13.39
C ALA A 160 16.02 22.80 -13.67
N LEU A 161 16.88 21.81 -13.42
CA LEU A 161 18.31 21.89 -13.67
C LEU A 161 18.62 22.08 -15.17
N LEU A 162 17.91 21.37 -16.05
CA LEU A 162 18.03 21.53 -17.49
C LEU A 162 17.54 22.90 -17.97
N TRP A 163 16.49 23.44 -17.36
CA TRP A 163 16.03 24.81 -17.65
C TRP A 163 17.10 25.84 -17.29
N VAL A 164 17.69 25.77 -16.09
CA VAL A 164 18.79 26.61 -15.64
C VAL A 164 20.00 26.46 -16.56
N PHE A 165 20.40 25.25 -16.93
CA PHE A 165 21.50 24.95 -17.83
C PHE A 165 21.34 25.65 -19.18
N ARG A 166 20.13 25.65 -19.73
CA ARG A 166 19.83 26.37 -20.99
C ARG A 166 19.77 27.90 -20.84
N ALA A 167 19.33 28.40 -19.68
CA ALA A 167 19.34 29.84 -19.40
C ALA A 167 20.75 30.42 -19.29
N VAL A 168 21.72 29.62 -18.81
CA VAL A 168 23.15 29.98 -18.71
C VAL A 168 23.88 29.81 -20.06
N SER A 169 23.17 29.63 -21.17
CA SER A 169 23.76 29.29 -22.50
C SER A 169 24.72 30.31 -23.08
N ALA A 170 24.81 31.55 -22.57
CA ALA A 170 25.68 32.60 -23.06
C ALA A 170 27.21 32.35 -22.88
N SER A 171 27.60 31.48 -21.92
CA SER A 171 29.01 31.17 -21.64
C SER A 171 29.25 29.66 -21.50
N ARG A 172 30.11 29.12 -22.35
CA ARG A 172 30.50 27.69 -22.30
C ARG A 172 31.17 27.31 -20.97
N LEU A 173 32.00 28.22 -20.45
CA LEU A 173 32.68 27.98 -19.17
C LEU A 173 31.67 27.81 -18.04
N TRP A 174 30.68 28.69 -17.93
CA TRP A 174 29.67 28.58 -16.89
C TRP A 174 28.78 27.33 -17.02
N ARG A 175 28.50 26.87 -18.25
CA ARG A 175 27.80 25.59 -18.47
C ARG A 175 28.60 24.38 -17.95
N ARG A 176 29.91 24.34 -18.21
CA ARG A 176 30.80 23.30 -17.67
C ARG A 176 30.88 23.34 -16.14
N VAL A 177 31.06 24.54 -15.58
CA VAL A 177 31.04 24.75 -14.12
C VAL A 177 29.72 24.26 -13.52
N LEU A 178 28.60 24.64 -14.14
CA LEU A 178 27.27 24.18 -13.68
C LEU A 178 27.14 22.63 -13.75
N MET A 179 27.61 22.01 -14.84
CA MET A 179 27.57 20.57 -15.02
C MET A 179 28.38 19.83 -13.92
N VAL A 180 29.57 20.32 -13.61
CA VAL A 180 30.40 19.78 -12.50
C VAL A 180 29.74 20.05 -11.14
N ALA A 181 29.21 21.27 -10.93
CA ALA A 181 28.52 21.62 -9.69
C ALA A 181 27.26 20.76 -9.45
N VAL A 182 26.49 20.50 -10.51
CA VAL A 182 25.31 19.60 -10.44
C VAL A 182 25.74 18.17 -10.15
N ALA A 183 26.86 17.68 -10.67
CA ALA A 183 27.38 16.37 -10.29
C ALA A 183 27.76 16.32 -8.80
N VAL A 184 28.60 17.26 -8.34
CA VAL A 184 29.16 17.30 -6.99
C VAL A 184 28.11 17.54 -5.91
N VAL A 185 27.13 18.42 -6.15
CA VAL A 185 26.06 18.76 -5.21
C VAL A 185 24.81 17.92 -5.45
N GLY A 186 24.44 17.73 -6.73
CA GLY A 186 23.20 17.03 -7.09
C GLY A 186 23.24 15.54 -6.79
N TYR A 187 24.39 14.85 -6.93
CA TYR A 187 24.48 13.45 -6.56
C TYR A 187 24.25 13.20 -5.05
N PRO A 188 24.92 13.90 -4.12
CA PRO A 188 24.61 13.80 -2.69
C PRO A 188 23.15 14.09 -2.36
N LEU A 189 22.55 15.11 -2.96
CA LEU A 189 21.20 15.54 -2.63
C LEU A 189 20.08 14.72 -3.32
N PHE A 190 20.28 14.36 -4.60
CA PHE A 190 19.25 13.78 -5.46
C PHE A 190 19.60 12.40 -6.03
N GLY A 191 20.74 11.83 -5.65
CA GLY A 191 21.18 10.50 -6.09
C GLY A 191 21.32 10.38 -7.62
N SER A 192 20.80 9.29 -8.17
CA SER A 192 20.83 9.01 -9.61
C SER A 192 20.14 10.08 -10.47
N TYR A 193 19.14 10.80 -9.95
CA TYR A 193 18.48 11.91 -10.67
C TYR A 193 19.43 13.07 -10.89
N GLY A 194 20.34 13.37 -9.95
CA GLY A 194 21.40 14.35 -10.14
C GLY A 194 22.35 13.95 -11.26
N LEU A 195 22.77 12.68 -11.32
CA LEU A 195 23.61 12.16 -12.39
C LEU A 195 22.90 12.15 -13.74
N ALA A 196 21.63 11.77 -13.77
CA ALA A 196 20.81 11.80 -14.98
C ALA A 196 20.70 13.23 -15.55
N ALA A 197 20.58 14.26 -14.70
CA ALA A 197 20.60 15.66 -15.13
C ALA A 197 21.93 16.00 -15.83
N VAL A 198 23.07 15.57 -15.28
CA VAL A 198 24.40 15.80 -15.89
C VAL A 198 24.52 15.12 -17.26
N VAL A 199 24.09 13.87 -17.38
CA VAL A 199 24.06 13.14 -18.67
C VAL A 199 23.23 13.89 -19.71
N LEU A 200 22.03 14.34 -19.31
CA LEU A 200 21.14 15.09 -20.20
C LEU A 200 21.70 16.48 -20.55
N MET A 201 22.43 17.16 -19.65
CA MET A 201 23.15 18.40 -19.94
C MET A 201 24.27 18.18 -20.97
N ALA A 202 25.06 17.12 -20.80
CA ALA A 202 26.14 16.76 -21.73
C ALA A 202 25.60 16.48 -23.13
N ILE A 203 24.52 15.71 -23.25
CA ILE A 203 23.85 15.44 -24.53
C ILE A 203 23.22 16.73 -25.09
N GLY A 204 22.63 17.57 -24.24
CA GLY A 204 22.02 18.84 -24.61
C GLY A 204 23.01 19.88 -25.18
N SER A 205 24.29 19.81 -24.79
CA SER A 205 25.33 20.71 -25.27
C SER A 205 25.55 20.60 -26.79
N TRP A 206 25.33 19.40 -27.39
CA TRP A 206 25.40 19.18 -28.84
C TRP A 206 24.41 20.01 -29.66
N ARG A 207 23.37 20.50 -29.01
CA ARG A 207 22.36 21.36 -29.67
C ARG A 207 22.58 22.84 -29.43
N LEU A 208 23.26 23.18 -28.36
CA LEU A 208 23.52 24.57 -27.98
C LEU A 208 24.76 25.12 -28.65
N ASP A 209 25.74 24.25 -28.94
CA ASP A 209 27.02 24.61 -29.53
C ASP A 209 27.06 24.23 -31.02
N GLY A 210 27.42 25.16 -31.88
CA GLY A 210 27.70 24.91 -33.30
C GLY A 210 29.04 24.18 -33.52
N ASP A 211 29.90 24.12 -32.51
CA ASP A 211 31.23 23.50 -32.54
C ASP A 211 31.20 22.11 -31.97
N LYS A 212 31.30 21.10 -32.85
CA LYS A 212 31.28 19.67 -32.49
C LYS A 212 32.40 19.27 -31.51
N TRP A 213 33.60 19.86 -31.64
CA TRP A 213 34.71 19.55 -30.77
C TRP A 213 34.43 19.94 -29.31
N GLN A 214 33.85 21.11 -29.11
CA GLN A 214 33.47 21.54 -27.77
C GLN A 214 32.35 20.70 -27.16
N SER A 215 31.41 20.20 -27.96
CA SER A 215 30.39 19.26 -27.51
C SER A 215 30.98 17.88 -27.12
N VAL A 216 32.03 17.42 -27.81
CA VAL A 216 32.81 16.23 -27.41
C VAL A 216 33.48 16.47 -26.06
N VAL A 217 34.11 17.62 -25.85
CA VAL A 217 34.73 17.96 -24.55
C VAL A 217 33.68 17.99 -23.43
N ASP A 218 32.50 18.58 -23.66
CA ASP A 218 31.42 18.62 -22.68
C ASP A 218 30.89 17.20 -22.35
N THR A 219 30.84 16.31 -23.35
CA THR A 219 30.45 14.91 -23.16
C THR A 219 31.51 14.16 -22.34
N ILE A 220 32.79 14.40 -22.60
CA ILE A 220 33.88 13.78 -21.82
C ILE A 220 33.85 14.27 -20.37
N ILE A 221 33.67 15.58 -20.14
CA ILE A 221 33.53 16.14 -18.79
C ILE A 221 32.33 15.50 -18.08
N GLY A 222 31.17 15.45 -18.74
CA GLY A 222 29.95 14.85 -18.20
C GLY A 222 30.16 13.36 -17.82
N ALA A 223 30.74 12.58 -18.72
CA ALA A 223 31.05 11.16 -18.46
C ALA A 223 32.03 10.98 -17.28
N LEU A 224 33.09 11.81 -17.24
CA LEU A 224 34.07 11.75 -16.17
C LEU A 224 33.48 12.06 -14.80
N VAL A 225 32.65 13.11 -14.67
CA VAL A 225 32.05 13.47 -13.37
C VAL A 225 30.97 12.49 -12.93
N VAL A 226 30.20 11.91 -13.88
CA VAL A 226 29.20 10.87 -13.58
C VAL A 226 29.85 9.59 -13.01
N VAL A 227 31.09 9.29 -13.42
CA VAL A 227 31.83 8.15 -12.88
C VAL A 227 32.61 8.55 -11.62
N ALA A 228 33.35 9.66 -11.67
CA ALA A 228 34.28 10.04 -10.59
C ALA A 228 33.54 10.48 -9.31
N VAL A 229 32.46 11.28 -9.41
CA VAL A 229 31.78 11.81 -8.23
C VAL A 229 31.18 10.70 -7.35
N PRO A 230 30.42 9.71 -7.86
CA PRO A 230 29.94 8.60 -7.03
C PRO A 230 31.07 7.82 -6.38
N LEU A 231 32.17 7.55 -7.09
CA LEU A 231 33.31 6.80 -6.53
C LEU A 231 34.03 7.61 -5.42
N LEU A 232 34.23 8.91 -5.60
CA LEU A 232 34.80 9.78 -4.57
C LEU A 232 33.86 9.88 -3.35
N CYS A 233 32.56 10.02 -3.58
CA CYS A 233 31.59 10.04 -2.50
C CYS A 233 31.55 8.71 -1.73
N TYR A 234 31.67 7.59 -2.43
CA TYR A 234 31.80 6.25 -1.80
C TYR A 234 33.05 6.15 -0.95
N GLN A 235 34.16 6.61 -1.45
CA GLN A 235 35.48 6.50 -0.75
C GLN A 235 35.56 7.41 0.48
N TYR A 236 34.96 8.62 0.44
CA TYR A 236 35.23 9.66 1.43
C TYR A 236 34.03 10.18 2.20
N VAL A 237 32.79 9.91 1.73
CA VAL A 237 31.57 10.52 2.30
C VAL A 237 30.56 9.47 2.79
N TYR A 238 30.29 8.42 1.99
CA TYR A 238 29.18 7.49 2.23
C TYR A 238 29.66 6.07 2.56
N TYR A 239 30.10 5.86 3.77
CA TYR A 239 30.62 4.54 4.24
C TYR A 239 29.57 3.43 4.30
N GLN A 240 28.27 3.78 4.31
CA GLN A 240 27.15 2.82 4.42
C GLN A 240 26.59 2.39 3.05
N THR A 241 27.06 2.98 1.95
CA THR A 241 26.56 2.68 0.61
C THR A 241 27.29 1.47 0.03
N ASN A 242 26.54 0.54 -0.59
CA ASN A 242 27.14 -0.57 -1.32
C ASN A 242 27.62 -0.11 -2.70
N MET A 243 28.82 -0.55 -3.11
CA MET A 243 29.41 -0.19 -4.40
C MET A 243 28.50 -0.52 -5.61
N VAL A 244 27.77 -1.63 -5.54
CA VAL A 244 26.85 -2.05 -6.61
C VAL A 244 25.71 -1.03 -6.81
N ASN A 245 25.30 -0.35 -5.75
CA ASN A 245 24.15 0.54 -5.76
C ASN A 245 24.50 2.03 -5.99
N LEU A 246 25.77 2.36 -6.24
CA LEU A 246 26.21 3.77 -6.36
C LEU A 246 25.43 4.58 -7.40
N TRP A 247 25.15 3.98 -8.55
CA TRP A 247 24.42 4.64 -9.64
C TRP A 247 22.90 4.43 -9.60
N TRP A 248 22.40 3.60 -8.66
CA TRP A 248 20.98 3.27 -8.48
C TRP A 248 20.36 3.94 -7.24
N THR A 249 21.10 4.83 -6.58
CA THR A 249 20.61 5.51 -5.37
C THR A 249 19.36 6.35 -5.65
N ALA A 250 18.41 6.29 -4.75
CA ALA A 250 17.08 6.92 -4.88
C ALA A 250 16.20 6.37 -6.01
N LEU A 251 16.55 5.18 -6.57
CA LEU A 251 15.65 4.39 -7.40
C LEU A 251 15.14 3.17 -6.61
N PRO A 252 13.92 2.70 -6.86
CA PRO A 252 13.40 1.51 -6.23
C PRO A 252 14.17 0.26 -6.67
N ILE A 253 14.28 -0.72 -5.77
CA ILE A 253 14.91 -2.02 -6.06
C ILE A 253 13.84 -3.09 -5.91
N PHE A 254 13.54 -3.78 -7.01
CA PHE A 254 12.52 -4.84 -7.09
C PHE A 254 13.18 -6.21 -7.01
N LYS A 255 13.67 -6.54 -5.79
CA LYS A 255 14.35 -7.82 -5.54
C LYS A 255 14.01 -8.32 -4.14
N ILE A 256 13.47 -9.54 -4.05
CA ILE A 256 13.33 -10.29 -2.80
C ILE A 256 14.22 -11.54 -2.89
N ILE A 257 13.87 -12.51 -3.74
CA ILE A 257 14.67 -13.69 -4.05
C ILE A 257 15.32 -13.49 -5.42
N GLU A 258 14.51 -13.23 -6.44
CA GLU A 258 14.92 -12.95 -7.80
C GLU A 258 14.62 -11.49 -8.17
N GLU A 259 15.35 -10.95 -9.15
CA GLU A 259 15.14 -9.59 -9.63
C GLU A 259 13.97 -9.55 -10.62
N ASN A 260 12.98 -8.71 -10.34
CA ASN A 260 11.79 -8.54 -11.18
C ASN A 260 11.99 -7.32 -12.10
N THR A 261 12.54 -7.58 -13.28
CA THR A 261 12.99 -6.54 -14.22
C THR A 261 11.86 -5.78 -14.90
N GLU A 262 10.64 -6.33 -14.97
CA GLU A 262 9.48 -5.70 -15.56
C GLU A 262 9.10 -4.38 -14.87
N TYR A 263 9.26 -4.27 -13.57
CA TYR A 263 8.95 -3.05 -12.80
C TYR A 263 9.92 -1.89 -13.07
N TYR A 264 11.05 -2.14 -13.75
CA TYR A 264 11.95 -1.07 -14.21
C TYR A 264 11.54 -0.46 -15.56
N ILE A 265 10.60 -1.08 -16.30
CA ILE A 265 10.19 -0.62 -17.64
C ILE A 265 9.68 0.82 -17.63
N PRO A 266 8.80 1.26 -16.70
CA PRO A 266 8.35 2.67 -16.65
C PRO A 266 9.52 3.64 -16.46
N TYR A 267 10.50 3.30 -15.63
CA TYR A 267 11.69 4.15 -15.38
C TYR A 267 12.61 4.20 -16.60
N ALA A 268 12.82 3.09 -17.29
CA ALA A 268 13.61 3.04 -18.52
C ALA A 268 12.95 3.86 -19.64
N LEU A 269 11.64 3.71 -19.84
CA LEU A 269 10.87 4.50 -20.81
C LEU A 269 10.88 5.99 -20.45
N LEU A 270 10.83 6.33 -19.17
CA LEU A 270 10.95 7.70 -18.68
C LEU A 270 12.33 8.29 -19.07
N GLY A 271 13.41 7.53 -18.88
CA GLY A 271 14.75 7.89 -19.33
C GLY A 271 14.82 8.15 -20.83
N VAL A 272 14.24 7.24 -21.64
CA VAL A 272 14.15 7.42 -23.11
C VAL A 272 13.33 8.66 -23.46
N CYS A 273 12.22 8.90 -22.77
CA CYS A 273 11.39 10.10 -22.98
C CYS A 273 12.17 11.39 -22.70
N LEU A 274 12.93 11.45 -21.61
CA LEU A 274 13.79 12.60 -21.28
C LEU A 274 14.91 12.80 -22.31
N LEU A 275 15.52 11.70 -22.79
CA LEU A 275 16.50 11.75 -23.89
C LEU A 275 15.88 12.32 -25.17
N LEU A 276 14.71 11.87 -25.56
CA LEU A 276 13.98 12.38 -26.74
C LEU A 276 13.66 13.87 -26.60
N LEU A 277 13.27 14.33 -25.40
CA LEU A 277 13.03 15.76 -25.14
C LEU A 277 14.28 16.60 -25.35
N VAL A 278 15.46 16.08 -24.99
CA VAL A 278 16.74 16.76 -25.20
C VAL A 278 17.17 16.73 -26.67
N VAL A 279 17.04 15.57 -27.35
CA VAL A 279 17.61 15.35 -28.69
C VAL A 279 16.71 15.90 -29.82
N VAL A 280 15.39 15.82 -29.69
CA VAL A 280 14.46 16.25 -30.76
C VAL A 280 14.19 17.74 -30.72
N LYS A 281 14.09 18.40 -31.89
CA LYS A 281 13.68 19.81 -32.04
C LYS A 281 12.15 19.91 -31.97
N TRP A 282 11.64 20.53 -30.91
CA TRP A 282 10.21 20.68 -30.65
C TRP A 282 9.66 22.05 -31.10
N THR A 283 10.42 22.79 -31.95
CA THR A 283 10.09 24.13 -32.42
C THR A 283 9.02 24.09 -33.51
N LYS A 284 8.35 25.23 -33.71
CA LYS A 284 7.37 25.43 -34.80
C LYS A 284 8.04 25.27 -36.15
N GLU A 285 7.51 24.41 -36.99
CA GLU A 285 7.78 24.43 -38.44
C GLU A 285 6.53 24.05 -39.23
N ASP A 286 6.35 24.70 -40.34
CA ASP A 286 5.44 24.52 -41.48
C ASP A 286 3.98 24.12 -41.30
N VAL A 287 3.12 24.93 -41.92
CA VAL A 287 1.66 24.74 -42.01
C VAL A 287 1.28 23.40 -42.64
N ASN A 288 2.09 22.87 -43.56
CA ASN A 288 1.83 21.64 -44.29
C ASN A 288 1.95 20.35 -43.42
N GLY A 289 2.66 20.41 -42.30
CA GLY A 289 2.80 19.26 -41.37
C GLY A 289 1.76 19.19 -40.24
N LYS A 290 0.80 20.08 -40.16
CA LYS A 290 -0.12 20.21 -39.01
C LYS A 290 -0.99 18.96 -38.81
N LYS A 291 -1.54 18.37 -39.88
CA LYS A 291 -2.39 17.17 -39.81
C LYS A 291 -1.60 15.95 -39.30
N TRP A 292 -0.41 15.73 -39.84
CA TRP A 292 0.46 14.63 -39.44
C TRP A 292 0.85 14.70 -37.96
N ARG A 293 1.24 15.89 -37.50
CA ARG A 293 1.60 16.10 -36.07
C ARG A 293 0.43 15.81 -35.15
N THR A 294 -0.78 16.27 -35.48
CA THR A 294 -1.97 15.95 -34.69
C THR A 294 -2.23 14.45 -34.63
N ILE A 295 -2.07 13.73 -35.76
CA ILE A 295 -2.23 12.27 -35.78
C ILE A 295 -1.20 11.61 -34.86
N VAL A 296 0.07 12.01 -34.93
CA VAL A 296 1.13 11.46 -34.06
C VAL A 296 0.84 11.73 -32.58
N VAL A 297 0.46 12.97 -32.23
CA VAL A 297 0.12 13.32 -30.85
C VAL A 297 -1.05 12.49 -30.33
N VAL A 298 -2.12 12.37 -31.12
CA VAL A 298 -3.30 11.57 -30.74
C VAL A 298 -2.93 10.10 -30.60
N ALA A 299 -2.16 9.54 -31.54
CA ALA A 299 -1.73 8.14 -31.48
C ALA A 299 -0.86 7.84 -30.25
N VAL A 300 0.10 8.73 -29.94
CA VAL A 300 0.96 8.57 -28.76
C VAL A 300 0.16 8.71 -27.47
N LEU A 301 -0.76 9.69 -27.39
CA LEU A 301 -1.61 9.82 -26.19
C LEU A 301 -2.55 8.63 -26.03
N ALA A 302 -3.13 8.09 -27.12
CA ALA A 302 -3.95 6.89 -27.06
C ALA A 302 -3.14 5.67 -26.59
N ALA A 303 -1.91 5.49 -27.10
CA ALA A 303 -1.00 4.44 -26.64
C ALA A 303 -0.62 4.64 -25.17
N THR A 304 -0.43 5.89 -24.73
CA THR A 304 -0.13 6.24 -23.34
C THR A 304 -1.29 5.90 -22.41
N VAL A 305 -2.54 6.24 -22.79
CA VAL A 305 -3.74 5.88 -22.01
C VAL A 305 -3.90 4.36 -21.91
N TYR A 306 -3.67 3.66 -23.02
CA TYR A 306 -3.68 2.20 -23.03
C TYR A 306 -2.58 1.62 -22.12
N GLY A 307 -1.37 2.18 -22.14
CA GLY A 307 -0.26 1.78 -21.28
C GLY A 307 -0.59 1.99 -19.78
N VAL A 308 -1.19 3.11 -19.42
CA VAL A 308 -1.67 3.37 -18.05
C VAL A 308 -2.73 2.34 -17.65
N TRP A 309 -3.71 2.09 -18.52
CA TRP A 309 -4.74 1.08 -18.24
C TRP A 309 -4.16 -0.32 -18.09
N TYR A 310 -3.17 -0.69 -18.92
CA TYR A 310 -2.54 -2.01 -18.89
C TYR A 310 -1.67 -2.20 -17.63
N GLY A 311 -0.80 -1.22 -17.31
CA GLY A 311 0.12 -1.29 -16.17
C GLY A 311 -0.53 -0.99 -14.81
N TRP A 312 -1.82 -0.67 -14.75
CA TRP A 312 -2.50 -0.42 -13.48
C TRP A 312 -2.77 -1.72 -12.74
N MET A 313 -2.43 -1.78 -11.45
CA MET A 313 -2.80 -2.91 -10.58
C MET A 313 -4.32 -3.01 -10.46
N LYS A 314 -4.88 -4.15 -10.85
CA LYS A 314 -6.34 -4.38 -10.90
C LYS A 314 -6.80 -5.50 -9.99
N ASP A 315 -5.90 -6.03 -9.15
CA ASP A 315 -6.27 -7.08 -8.21
C ASP A 315 -7.30 -6.55 -7.21
N GLU A 316 -8.50 -7.12 -7.25
CA GLU A 316 -9.58 -6.75 -6.36
C GLU A 316 -9.21 -7.00 -4.90
N ASN A 317 -8.56 -8.13 -4.60
CA ASN A 317 -8.13 -8.46 -3.24
C ASN A 317 -7.16 -7.42 -2.67
N PHE A 318 -6.20 -6.93 -3.45
CA PHE A 318 -5.27 -5.89 -3.02
C PHE A 318 -5.99 -4.61 -2.56
N HIS A 319 -6.97 -4.15 -3.33
CA HIS A 319 -7.75 -2.96 -2.99
C HIS A 319 -8.69 -3.19 -1.80
N ARG A 320 -9.32 -4.39 -1.71
CA ARG A 320 -10.16 -4.77 -0.58
C ARG A 320 -9.37 -4.88 0.71
N GLU A 321 -8.19 -5.50 0.67
CA GLU A 321 -7.29 -5.60 1.82
C GLU A 321 -6.90 -4.22 2.35
N ALA A 322 -6.55 -3.28 1.47
CA ALA A 322 -6.22 -1.90 1.87
C ALA A 322 -7.43 -1.17 2.49
N ALA A 323 -8.63 -1.35 1.93
CA ALA A 323 -9.84 -0.73 2.42
C ALA A 323 -10.27 -1.31 3.77
N MET A 324 -10.31 -2.64 3.88
CA MET A 324 -10.68 -3.33 5.12
C MET A 324 -9.67 -3.04 6.24
N TYR A 325 -8.37 -3.03 5.94
CA TYR A 325 -7.33 -2.64 6.91
C TYR A 325 -7.59 -1.22 7.46
N HIS A 326 -7.90 -0.28 6.57
CA HIS A 326 -8.22 1.09 6.96
C HIS A 326 -9.45 1.17 7.88
N TYR A 327 -10.50 0.39 7.61
CA TYR A 327 -11.69 0.36 8.44
C TYR A 327 -11.45 -0.34 9.79
N VAL A 328 -10.64 -1.39 9.83
CA VAL A 328 -10.23 -2.05 11.09
C VAL A 328 -9.45 -1.07 11.98
N GLU A 329 -8.50 -0.31 11.42
CA GLU A 329 -7.76 0.74 12.14
C GLU A 329 -8.66 1.85 12.75
N GLN A 330 -9.89 1.98 12.26
CA GLN A 330 -10.89 2.91 12.74
C GLN A 330 -12.00 2.26 13.57
N CYS A 331 -11.90 0.97 13.89
CA CYS A 331 -12.93 0.16 14.54
C CYS A 331 -14.31 0.20 13.84
N ARG A 332 -14.33 0.46 12.52
CA ARG A 332 -15.54 0.55 11.69
C ARG A 332 -15.92 -0.84 11.15
N TRP A 333 -16.36 -1.71 12.04
CA TRP A 333 -16.56 -3.14 11.77
C TRP A 333 -17.64 -3.42 10.72
N GLU A 334 -18.74 -2.65 10.69
CA GLU A 334 -19.77 -2.80 9.66
C GLU A 334 -19.25 -2.44 8.26
N ASP A 335 -18.39 -1.42 8.14
CA ASP A 335 -17.79 -1.05 6.87
C ASP A 335 -16.80 -2.13 6.37
N VAL A 336 -16.14 -2.84 7.28
CA VAL A 336 -15.31 -4.01 6.93
C VAL A 336 -16.17 -5.10 6.27
N LEU A 337 -17.36 -5.37 6.84
CA LEU A 337 -18.29 -6.36 6.28
C LEU A 337 -18.91 -5.89 4.96
N GLU A 338 -19.30 -4.62 4.88
CA GLU A 338 -19.80 -4.04 3.63
C GLU A 338 -18.76 -4.12 2.51
N GLU A 339 -17.50 -3.90 2.83
CA GLU A 339 -16.41 -4.02 1.87
C GLU A 339 -16.17 -5.47 1.45
N ALA A 340 -16.28 -6.42 2.39
CA ALA A 340 -16.20 -7.85 2.09
C ALA A 340 -17.36 -8.34 1.21
N ASP A 341 -18.56 -7.79 1.38
CA ASP A 341 -19.76 -8.13 0.56
C ASP A 341 -19.61 -7.69 -0.92
N LYS A 342 -18.77 -6.69 -1.22
CA LYS A 342 -18.50 -6.23 -2.59
C LYS A 342 -17.55 -7.15 -3.36
N GLN A 343 -16.91 -8.13 -2.69
CA GLN A 343 -15.93 -9.02 -3.30
C GLN A 343 -16.58 -9.95 -4.33
N GLN A 344 -16.06 -9.94 -5.57
CA GLN A 344 -16.53 -10.79 -6.66
C GLN A 344 -15.54 -11.93 -6.96
N ASP A 345 -14.25 -11.72 -6.76
CA ASP A 345 -13.21 -12.73 -6.95
C ASP A 345 -13.04 -13.62 -5.71
N VAL A 346 -12.36 -14.74 -5.84
CA VAL A 346 -11.99 -15.59 -4.71
C VAL A 346 -11.13 -14.80 -3.73
N THR A 347 -11.53 -14.78 -2.46
CA THR A 347 -10.86 -14.01 -1.41
C THR A 347 -9.48 -14.54 -1.05
N THR A 348 -8.56 -13.64 -0.68
CA THR A 348 -7.31 -14.01 0.02
C THR A 348 -7.58 -14.30 1.49
N ARG A 349 -6.63 -14.97 2.16
CA ARG A 349 -6.73 -15.22 3.61
C ARG A 349 -6.71 -13.95 4.43
N SER A 350 -6.02 -12.89 4.00
CA SER A 350 -6.04 -11.55 4.64
C SER A 350 -7.44 -10.97 4.70
N VAL A 351 -8.21 -11.04 3.61
CA VAL A 351 -9.62 -10.60 3.56
C VAL A 351 -10.47 -11.43 4.52
N VAL A 352 -10.31 -12.77 4.50
CA VAL A 352 -11.06 -13.68 5.38
C VAL A 352 -10.79 -13.38 6.85
N MET A 353 -9.52 -13.18 7.24
CA MET A 353 -9.14 -12.90 8.63
C MET A 353 -9.70 -11.58 9.13
N MET A 354 -9.62 -10.49 8.36
CA MET A 354 -10.17 -9.19 8.74
C MET A 354 -11.70 -9.23 8.85
N ARG A 355 -12.37 -9.93 7.93
CA ARG A 355 -13.82 -10.13 7.99
C ARG A 355 -14.22 -10.95 9.23
N THR A 356 -13.51 -12.03 9.52
CA THR A 356 -13.74 -12.86 10.70
C THR A 356 -13.55 -12.06 11.98
N LEU A 357 -12.53 -11.21 12.05
CA LEU A 357 -12.33 -10.29 13.15
C LEU A 357 -13.51 -9.32 13.31
N ALA A 358 -13.99 -8.71 12.21
CA ALA A 358 -15.14 -7.82 12.26
C ALA A 358 -16.42 -8.52 12.76
N LEU A 359 -16.69 -9.75 12.28
CA LEU A 359 -17.80 -10.57 12.78
C LEU A 359 -17.66 -10.88 14.27
N SER A 360 -16.44 -11.14 14.74
CA SER A 360 -16.14 -11.34 16.15
C SER A 360 -16.47 -10.09 16.98
N ARG A 361 -16.01 -8.93 16.57
CA ARG A 361 -16.25 -7.66 17.27
C ARG A 361 -17.72 -7.26 17.31
N LEU A 362 -18.49 -7.64 16.29
CA LEU A 362 -19.96 -7.43 16.22
C LEU A 362 -20.76 -8.54 16.94
N GLY A 363 -20.12 -9.59 17.46
CA GLY A 363 -20.79 -10.74 18.09
C GLY A 363 -21.60 -11.58 17.09
N ARG A 364 -21.30 -11.51 15.78
CA ARG A 364 -22.05 -12.16 14.70
C ARG A 364 -21.33 -13.40 14.12
N GLN A 365 -20.12 -13.70 14.58
CA GLN A 365 -19.30 -14.76 14.00
C GLN A 365 -19.98 -16.15 14.14
N SER A 366 -20.59 -16.44 15.27
CA SER A 366 -21.29 -17.73 15.54
C SER A 366 -22.55 -17.97 14.69
N THR A 367 -22.99 -16.95 13.91
CA THR A 367 -24.20 -17.03 13.07
C THR A 367 -23.97 -16.67 11.60
N GLU A 368 -22.85 -16.00 11.27
CA GLU A 368 -22.61 -15.47 9.91
C GLU A 368 -21.24 -15.83 9.31
N MET A 369 -20.33 -16.50 10.02
CA MET A 369 -18.97 -16.74 9.52
C MET A 369 -18.92 -17.56 8.21
N TYR A 370 -19.90 -18.42 7.95
CA TYR A 370 -20.00 -19.22 6.72
C TYR A 370 -20.92 -18.58 5.65
N ARG A 371 -21.58 -17.47 5.95
CA ARG A 371 -22.34 -16.72 4.96
C ARG A 371 -21.47 -16.22 3.79
N TYR A 372 -20.21 -15.99 4.06
CA TYR A 372 -19.23 -15.50 3.11
C TYR A 372 -18.32 -16.63 2.62
N PRO A 373 -17.94 -16.65 1.33
CA PRO A 373 -17.00 -17.66 0.83
C PRO A 373 -15.63 -17.56 1.53
N ASN A 374 -15.17 -18.65 2.10
CA ASN A 374 -13.85 -18.76 2.72
C ASN A 374 -12.81 -19.18 1.67
N GLY A 375 -12.48 -18.27 0.75
CA GLY A 375 -11.51 -18.53 -0.29
C GLY A 375 -10.06 -18.56 0.20
N SER A 376 -9.17 -19.02 -0.66
CA SER A 376 -7.73 -19.15 -0.40
C SER A 376 -6.88 -18.74 -1.59
N LYS A 377 -7.31 -17.73 -2.33
CA LYS A 377 -6.52 -17.17 -3.43
C LYS A 377 -5.20 -16.60 -2.89
N LYS A 378 -4.10 -16.90 -3.57
CA LYS A 378 -2.83 -16.25 -3.29
C LYS A 378 -2.84 -14.82 -3.85
N PRO A 379 -2.19 -13.85 -3.15
CA PRO A 379 -2.05 -12.49 -3.68
C PRO A 379 -1.44 -12.48 -5.08
N ALA A 380 -1.95 -11.60 -5.94
CA ALA A 380 -1.46 -11.44 -7.32
C ALA A 380 -0.19 -10.58 -7.33
N SER A 381 0.92 -11.16 -6.90
CA SER A 381 2.23 -10.53 -6.86
C SER A 381 3.30 -11.52 -7.30
N PRO A 382 4.43 -11.05 -7.85
CA PRO A 382 5.55 -11.93 -8.22
C PRO A 382 6.07 -12.79 -7.06
N PHE A 383 5.97 -12.33 -5.82
CA PHE A 383 6.42 -13.07 -4.64
C PHE A 383 5.29 -13.61 -3.74
N ALA A 384 4.02 -13.35 -4.10
CA ALA A 384 2.84 -13.80 -3.35
C ALA A 384 3.01 -13.62 -1.81
N PRO A 385 2.99 -12.37 -1.29
CA PRO A 385 3.30 -12.11 0.10
C PRO A 385 2.37 -12.91 1.04
N PRO A 386 2.89 -13.49 2.13
CA PRO A 386 2.06 -14.19 3.09
C PRO A 386 1.09 -13.23 3.80
N ALA A 387 -0.04 -13.73 4.26
CA ALA A 387 -1.04 -12.93 5.00
C ALA A 387 -0.44 -12.25 6.23
N SER A 388 0.57 -12.86 6.87
CA SER A 388 1.31 -12.26 7.99
C SER A 388 2.00 -10.94 7.62
N MET A 389 2.49 -10.79 6.39
CA MET A 389 3.11 -9.54 5.93
C MET A 389 2.09 -8.44 5.63
N ILE A 390 0.85 -8.81 5.31
CA ILE A 390 -0.21 -7.89 4.91
C ILE A 390 -1.02 -7.39 6.11
N VAL A 391 -1.38 -8.33 7.02
CA VAL A 391 -2.29 -8.09 8.15
C VAL A 391 -1.83 -8.70 9.46
N GLY A 392 -0.61 -9.24 9.55
CA GLY A 392 -0.18 -10.02 10.71
C GLY A 392 -0.10 -9.19 11.99
N ASP A 393 0.44 -7.98 11.93
CA ASP A 393 0.50 -7.03 13.04
C ASP A 393 -0.91 -6.75 13.61
N LEU A 394 -1.85 -6.43 12.74
CA LEU A 394 -3.26 -6.18 13.06
C LEU A 394 -3.92 -7.41 13.70
N ILE A 395 -3.82 -8.57 13.06
CA ILE A 395 -4.49 -9.78 13.51
C ILE A 395 -3.90 -10.28 14.83
N TYR A 396 -2.59 -10.36 14.97
CA TYR A 396 -1.97 -10.79 16.22
C TYR A 396 -2.32 -9.86 17.38
N TYR A 397 -2.32 -8.55 17.16
CA TYR A 397 -2.73 -7.59 18.19
C TYR A 397 -4.18 -7.83 18.63
N HIS A 398 -5.12 -7.87 17.69
CA HIS A 398 -6.54 -8.01 18.02
C HIS A 398 -6.92 -9.35 18.66
N TYR A 399 -6.12 -10.39 18.45
CA TYR A 399 -6.29 -11.69 19.11
C TYR A 399 -5.38 -11.87 20.33
N GLY A 400 -4.75 -10.81 20.85
CA GLY A 400 -3.99 -10.81 22.10
C GLY A 400 -2.60 -11.45 22.01
N MET A 401 -2.09 -11.77 20.81
CA MET A 401 -0.74 -12.31 20.59
C MET A 401 0.28 -11.17 20.49
N LEU A 402 0.49 -10.49 21.63
CA LEU A 402 1.27 -9.25 21.68
C LEU A 402 2.75 -9.46 21.34
N ASN A 403 3.34 -10.60 21.76
CA ASN A 403 4.74 -10.91 21.48
C ASN A 403 4.98 -11.17 19.99
N ASP A 404 4.07 -11.88 19.30
CA ASP A 404 4.15 -12.08 17.86
C ASP A 404 3.96 -10.75 17.10
N CYS A 405 2.98 -9.94 17.50
CA CYS A 405 2.77 -8.60 16.94
C CYS A 405 4.02 -7.72 17.10
N HIS A 406 4.54 -7.62 18.34
CA HIS A 406 5.72 -6.83 18.65
C HIS A 406 6.94 -7.30 17.84
N HIS A 407 7.17 -8.62 17.79
CA HIS A 407 8.29 -9.19 17.07
C HIS A 407 8.20 -8.91 15.57
N MET A 408 7.03 -9.09 14.94
CA MET A 408 6.82 -8.78 13.51
C MET A 408 7.09 -7.32 13.20
N CYS A 409 6.59 -6.40 14.04
CA CYS A 409 6.82 -4.97 13.85
C CYS A 409 8.32 -4.60 13.93
N ILE A 410 9.06 -5.19 14.87
CA ILE A 410 10.52 -4.97 14.97
C ILE A 410 11.23 -5.55 13.74
N GLU A 411 10.94 -6.78 13.36
CA GLU A 411 11.57 -7.44 12.21
C GLU A 411 11.33 -6.68 10.90
N ALA A 412 10.06 -6.33 10.62
CA ALA A 412 9.70 -5.55 9.45
C ALA A 412 10.33 -4.14 9.48
N GLY A 413 10.37 -3.50 10.66
CA GLY A 413 11.02 -2.20 10.85
C GLY A 413 12.53 -2.23 10.57
N VAL A 414 13.21 -3.31 10.94
CA VAL A 414 14.65 -3.51 10.67
C VAL A 414 14.88 -3.85 9.20
N GLU A 415 14.08 -4.70 8.60
CA GLU A 415 14.30 -5.18 7.24
C GLU A 415 13.87 -4.18 6.17
N PHE A 416 12.66 -3.60 6.30
CA PHE A 416 12.05 -2.72 5.28
C PHE A 416 12.06 -1.24 5.68
N GLY A 417 12.46 -0.93 6.91
CA GLY A 417 12.45 0.41 7.51
C GLY A 417 11.22 0.69 8.36
N TRP A 418 11.40 1.61 9.32
CA TRP A 418 10.34 2.00 10.24
C TRP A 418 9.19 2.71 9.54
N ARG A 419 7.96 2.40 9.98
CA ARG A 419 6.68 2.86 9.43
C ARG A 419 5.76 3.30 10.55
N HIS A 420 4.76 4.14 10.25
CA HIS A 420 3.76 4.55 11.24
C HIS A 420 3.01 3.36 11.83
N GLU A 421 2.55 2.43 10.97
CA GLU A 421 1.85 1.22 11.41
C GLU A 421 2.65 0.42 12.44
N HIS A 422 3.93 0.16 12.20
CA HIS A 422 4.77 -0.57 13.15
C HIS A 422 4.89 0.14 14.50
N LEU A 423 5.12 1.48 14.48
CA LEU A 423 5.25 2.26 15.71
C LEU A 423 3.93 2.30 16.50
N LYS A 424 2.79 2.36 15.82
CA LYS A 424 1.47 2.29 16.45
C LYS A 424 1.26 0.94 17.12
N TYR A 425 1.51 -0.18 16.42
CA TYR A 425 1.35 -1.52 17.01
C TYR A 425 2.34 -1.78 18.15
N LEU A 426 3.56 -1.27 18.08
CA LEU A 426 4.51 -1.36 19.19
C LEU A 426 4.03 -0.57 20.44
N ALA A 427 3.42 0.61 20.25
CA ALA A 427 2.80 1.36 21.34
C ALA A 427 1.57 0.63 21.92
N ARG A 428 0.72 0.06 21.05
CA ARG A 428 -0.44 -0.77 21.41
C ARG A 428 -0.04 -1.99 22.25
N CYS A 429 0.97 -2.72 21.79
CA CYS A 429 1.51 -3.87 22.52
C CYS A 429 2.03 -3.45 23.90
N GLY A 430 2.75 -2.33 23.97
CA GLY A 430 3.22 -1.77 25.25
C GLY A 430 2.07 -1.39 26.19
N LEU A 431 0.97 -0.82 25.64
CA LEU A 431 -0.23 -0.49 26.40
C LEU A 431 -0.87 -1.74 27.01
N MET A 432 -1.11 -2.77 26.18
CA MET A 432 -1.71 -4.03 26.62
C MET A 432 -0.84 -4.80 27.62
N ALA A 433 0.48 -4.76 27.45
CA ALA A 433 1.45 -5.38 28.36
C ALA A 433 1.74 -4.53 29.63
N ASN A 434 1.14 -3.33 29.73
CA ASN A 434 1.41 -2.36 30.82
C ASN A 434 2.90 -1.96 30.92
N GLU A 435 3.59 -1.89 29.79
CA GLU A 435 5.01 -1.51 29.67
C GLU A 435 5.15 0.01 29.44
N ILE A 436 5.08 0.80 30.50
CA ILE A 436 5.01 2.26 30.46
C ILE A 436 6.13 2.89 29.62
N ASN A 437 7.37 2.41 29.76
CA ASN A 437 8.52 2.93 29.01
C ASN A 437 8.42 2.65 27.51
N VAL A 438 7.83 1.52 27.13
CA VAL A 438 7.61 1.14 25.73
C VAL A 438 6.57 2.06 25.11
N ILE A 439 5.47 2.32 25.80
CA ILE A 439 4.43 3.26 25.36
C ILE A 439 5.06 4.63 25.08
N TYR A 440 5.67 5.26 26.08
CA TYR A 440 6.24 6.61 25.94
C TYR A 440 7.36 6.69 24.90
N LYS A 441 8.11 5.61 24.67
CA LYS A 441 9.11 5.55 23.61
C LYS A 441 8.47 5.70 22.23
N TYR A 442 7.45 4.92 21.93
CA TYR A 442 6.87 4.89 20.57
C TYR A 442 5.87 6.03 20.36
N THR A 443 5.08 6.40 21.37
CA THR A 443 4.23 7.61 21.30
C THR A 443 5.06 8.87 21.18
N GLY A 444 6.20 8.96 21.90
CA GLY A 444 7.14 10.06 21.77
C GLY A 444 7.68 10.22 20.33
N ILE A 445 7.96 9.12 19.62
CA ILE A 445 8.35 9.19 18.21
C ILE A 445 7.17 9.65 17.34
N LEU A 446 5.96 9.11 17.56
CA LEU A 446 4.77 9.44 16.77
C LEU A 446 4.31 10.88 16.92
N LYS A 447 4.58 11.54 18.08
CA LYS A 447 4.34 12.97 18.30
C LYS A 447 5.17 13.88 17.38
N HIS A 448 6.28 13.39 16.85
CA HIS A 448 7.10 14.09 15.86
C HIS A 448 6.66 13.86 14.40
N THR A 449 5.54 13.18 14.18
CA THR A 449 4.92 13.01 12.86
C THR A 449 3.92 14.13 12.57
N LEU A 450 3.50 14.30 11.33
CA LEU A 450 2.55 15.37 10.96
C LEU A 450 1.12 15.13 11.50
N PHE A 451 0.66 13.88 11.57
CA PHE A 451 -0.76 13.59 11.78
C PHE A 451 -1.06 12.58 12.90
N HIS A 452 -0.06 11.90 13.46
CA HIS A 452 -0.28 10.85 14.47
C HIS A 452 -0.09 11.32 15.91
N GLY A 453 0.21 12.63 16.15
CA GLY A 453 0.40 13.17 17.50
C GLY A 453 -0.84 13.01 18.39
N GLY A 454 -2.05 13.30 17.88
CA GLY A 454 -3.28 13.14 18.64
C GLY A 454 -3.59 11.66 18.98
N TRP A 455 -3.28 10.73 18.08
CA TRP A 455 -3.37 9.31 18.38
C TRP A 455 -2.38 8.89 19.49
N ALA A 456 -1.17 9.39 19.45
CA ALA A 456 -0.16 9.11 20.47
C ALA A 456 -0.57 9.64 21.86
N GLU A 457 -1.18 10.84 21.91
CA GLU A 457 -1.72 11.41 23.15
C GLU A 457 -2.88 10.57 23.70
N HIS A 458 -3.75 10.04 22.82
CA HIS A 458 -4.83 9.14 23.21
C HIS A 458 -4.28 7.86 23.87
N MET A 459 -3.25 7.21 23.28
CA MET A 459 -2.61 6.05 23.89
C MET A 459 -2.02 6.32 25.28
N GLU A 460 -1.39 7.47 25.46
CA GLU A 460 -0.86 7.88 26.78
C GLU A 460 -1.98 8.14 27.78
N MET A 461 -3.11 8.69 27.33
CA MET A 461 -4.30 8.90 28.16
C MET A 461 -4.90 7.57 28.63
N LEU A 462 -5.04 6.59 27.72
CA LEU A 462 -5.52 5.24 28.09
C LEU A 462 -4.63 4.57 29.12
N GLN A 463 -3.30 4.71 28.99
CA GLN A 463 -2.34 4.18 29.95
C GLN A 463 -2.53 4.79 31.35
N GLN A 464 -2.86 6.09 31.44
CA GLN A 464 -3.07 6.78 32.72
C GLN A 464 -4.44 6.50 33.33
N HIS A 465 -5.41 6.05 32.54
CA HIS A 465 -6.80 5.84 32.95
C HIS A 465 -7.30 4.42 32.56
N PRO A 466 -6.96 3.37 33.34
CA PRO A 466 -7.32 1.97 33.01
C PRO A 466 -8.82 1.74 32.77
N LYS A 467 -9.71 2.47 33.46
CA LYS A 467 -11.16 2.35 33.22
C LYS A 467 -11.58 2.84 31.83
N MET A 468 -10.94 3.88 31.31
CA MET A 468 -11.19 4.34 29.95
C MET A 468 -10.68 3.33 28.93
N MET A 469 -9.62 2.59 29.26
CA MET A 469 -9.10 1.55 28.40
C MET A 469 -10.06 0.35 28.28
N GLU A 470 -10.77 0.00 29.38
CA GLU A 470 -11.82 -1.04 29.34
C GLU A 470 -13.02 -0.64 28.47
N GLU A 471 -13.34 0.64 28.40
CA GLU A 471 -14.45 1.21 27.61
C GLU A 471 -14.04 1.60 26.19
N ASP A 472 -12.75 1.56 25.86
CA ASP A 472 -12.24 1.92 24.54
C ASP A 472 -12.63 0.86 23.48
N GLU A 473 -13.09 1.31 22.30
CA GLU A 473 -13.58 0.45 21.23
C GLU A 473 -12.54 -0.51 20.66
N GLU A 474 -11.27 -0.11 20.70
CA GLU A 474 -10.15 -0.93 20.24
C GLU A 474 -9.54 -1.75 21.38
N ALA A 475 -9.15 -1.08 22.48
CA ALA A 475 -8.40 -1.66 23.57
C ALA A 475 -9.25 -2.64 24.41
N GLY A 476 -10.50 -2.31 24.71
CA GLY A 476 -11.38 -3.11 25.55
C GLY A 476 -11.52 -4.56 25.07
N PRO A 477 -11.93 -4.82 23.82
CA PRO A 477 -12.01 -6.19 23.31
C PRO A 477 -10.67 -6.94 23.28
N VAL A 478 -9.54 -6.23 23.09
CA VAL A 478 -8.22 -6.86 23.12
C VAL A 478 -7.85 -7.30 24.54
N MET A 479 -8.22 -6.53 25.58
CA MET A 479 -8.00 -6.92 26.97
C MET A 479 -8.64 -8.27 27.31
N HIS A 480 -9.85 -8.56 26.78
CA HIS A 480 -10.50 -9.86 26.93
C HIS A 480 -9.74 -11.01 26.26
N MET A 481 -8.84 -10.72 25.30
CA MET A 481 -8.03 -11.74 24.62
C MET A 481 -6.72 -12.06 25.35
N LEU A 482 -6.36 -11.37 26.46
CA LEU A 482 -5.09 -11.52 27.18
C LEU A 482 -5.14 -12.60 28.28
N HIS A 483 -5.89 -13.68 28.11
CA HIS A 483 -6.12 -14.70 29.14
C HIS A 483 -5.25 -15.96 29.00
N TYR A 484 -4.17 -15.91 28.25
CA TYR A 484 -3.28 -17.04 28.01
C TYR A 484 -1.81 -16.63 27.96
N PRO A 485 -0.88 -17.58 28.21
CA PRO A 485 0.53 -17.31 28.01
C PRO A 485 0.83 -17.01 26.54
N ASP A 486 1.26 -15.79 26.28
CA ASP A 486 1.65 -15.35 24.95
C ASP A 486 3.13 -15.68 24.70
N MET A 487 3.38 -16.60 23.78
CA MET A 487 4.73 -17.04 23.39
C MET A 487 4.95 -16.84 21.90
N VAL A 488 6.13 -16.33 21.53
CA VAL A 488 6.48 -16.13 20.13
C VAL A 488 6.49 -17.46 19.39
N GLY A 489 5.65 -17.56 18.35
CA GLY A 489 5.59 -18.72 17.47
C GLY A 489 6.75 -18.77 16.47
N ALA A 490 7.12 -19.98 16.04
CA ALA A 490 8.21 -20.19 15.08
C ALA A 490 7.75 -20.04 13.61
N ASP A 491 6.47 -20.30 13.31
CA ASP A 491 5.94 -20.37 11.94
C ASP A 491 4.99 -19.20 11.65
N ARG A 492 5.55 -18.10 11.14
CA ARG A 492 4.83 -16.84 10.89
C ARG A 492 4.23 -16.72 9.51
N GLY A 493 4.66 -17.54 8.56
CA GLY A 493 4.12 -17.56 7.21
C GLY A 493 2.63 -17.96 7.19
N TYR A 494 2.19 -18.69 8.21
CA TYR A 494 0.84 -19.23 8.36
C TYR A 494 0.12 -18.64 9.58
N ALA A 495 0.07 -17.32 9.70
CA ALA A 495 -0.50 -16.60 10.84
C ALA A 495 -1.87 -17.11 11.24
N GLU A 496 -2.80 -17.29 10.30
CA GLU A 496 -4.15 -17.77 10.57
C GLU A 496 -4.16 -19.20 11.15
N ARG A 497 -3.43 -20.12 10.51
CA ARG A 497 -3.32 -21.50 10.96
C ARG A 497 -2.76 -21.59 12.38
N TYR A 498 -1.68 -20.88 12.64
CA TYR A 498 -1.05 -20.84 13.95
C TYR A 498 -2.01 -20.31 14.99
N LEU A 499 -2.61 -19.16 14.75
CA LEU A 499 -3.57 -18.51 15.64
C LEU A 499 -4.78 -19.39 15.94
N MET A 500 -5.45 -19.95 14.92
CA MET A 500 -6.66 -20.73 15.10
C MET A 500 -6.38 -22.06 15.82
N ASN A 501 -5.30 -22.75 15.49
CA ASN A 501 -4.91 -23.97 16.22
C ASN A 501 -4.56 -23.67 17.68
N HIS A 502 -3.88 -22.54 17.95
CA HIS A 502 -3.53 -22.14 19.29
C HIS A 502 -4.79 -21.85 20.11
N LEU A 503 -5.70 -21.00 19.61
CA LEU A 503 -6.95 -20.67 20.28
C LEU A 503 -7.83 -21.91 20.53
N ALA A 504 -7.92 -22.83 19.57
CA ALA A 504 -8.70 -24.06 19.72
C ALA A 504 -8.23 -24.94 20.90
N MET A 505 -6.98 -24.81 21.32
CA MET A 505 -6.40 -25.59 22.44
C MET A 505 -6.57 -24.92 23.81
N LEU A 506 -7.01 -23.63 23.83
CA LEU A 506 -7.15 -22.85 25.07
C LEU A 506 -8.58 -22.91 25.62
N ASP A 507 -8.72 -22.55 26.89
CA ASP A 507 -10.00 -22.31 27.57
C ASP A 507 -9.84 -21.18 28.59
N SER A 508 -10.96 -20.56 28.97
CA SER A 508 -10.97 -19.44 29.90
C SER A 508 -12.32 -19.31 30.61
N ASP A 509 -12.29 -18.71 31.80
CA ASP A 509 -13.49 -18.28 32.51
C ASP A 509 -14.09 -17.00 31.95
N ASP A 510 -13.33 -16.24 31.12
CA ASP A 510 -13.85 -15.08 30.38
C ASP A 510 -14.76 -15.55 29.23
N PRO A 511 -16.06 -15.16 29.22
CA PRO A 511 -17.01 -15.66 28.23
C PRO A 511 -16.68 -15.21 26.80
N TYR A 512 -16.10 -14.02 26.61
CA TYR A 512 -15.73 -13.51 25.30
C TYR A 512 -14.56 -14.32 24.71
N PHE A 513 -13.49 -14.50 25.50
CA PHE A 513 -12.34 -15.29 25.06
C PHE A 513 -12.72 -16.76 24.83
N GLN A 514 -13.55 -17.33 25.72
CA GLN A 514 -14.05 -18.71 25.57
C GLN A 514 -14.84 -18.92 24.28
N GLU A 515 -15.67 -17.93 23.88
CA GLU A 515 -16.37 -17.98 22.59
C GLU A 515 -15.40 -17.96 21.41
N GLN A 516 -14.32 -17.19 21.47
CA GLN A 516 -13.27 -17.20 20.42
C GLN A 516 -12.55 -18.57 20.35
N CYS A 517 -12.28 -19.19 21.49
CA CYS A 517 -11.71 -20.55 21.53
C CYS A 517 -12.66 -21.59 20.91
N LEU A 518 -13.97 -21.50 21.20
CA LEU A 518 -14.98 -22.37 20.60
C LEU A 518 -15.07 -22.16 19.07
N LEU A 519 -15.12 -20.93 18.60
CA LEU A 519 -15.14 -20.59 17.17
C LEU A 519 -13.88 -21.09 16.43
N ALA A 520 -12.73 -21.03 17.09
CA ALA A 520 -11.49 -21.57 16.53
C ALA A 520 -11.55 -23.10 16.34
N THR A 521 -12.30 -23.84 17.19
CA THR A 521 -12.50 -25.28 16.99
C THR A 521 -13.34 -25.61 15.75
N LEU A 522 -14.31 -24.76 15.40
CA LEU A 522 -15.06 -24.88 14.15
C LEU A 522 -14.18 -24.63 12.94
N TRP A 523 -13.34 -23.60 13.02
CA TRP A 523 -12.41 -23.21 11.96
C TRP A 523 -11.36 -24.30 11.68
N THR A 524 -10.86 -24.95 12.74
CA THR A 524 -9.88 -26.02 12.65
C THR A 524 -10.51 -27.43 12.54
N LYS A 525 -11.84 -27.53 12.53
CA LYS A 525 -12.61 -28.79 12.49
C LYS A 525 -12.21 -29.79 13.60
N ASN A 526 -11.80 -29.26 14.75
CA ASN A 526 -11.29 -30.06 15.87
C ASN A 526 -12.43 -30.55 16.76
N VAL A 527 -12.92 -31.78 16.51
CA VAL A 527 -14.07 -32.38 17.18
C VAL A 527 -13.87 -32.52 18.69
N GLU A 528 -12.68 -32.96 19.13
CA GLU A 528 -12.41 -33.19 20.56
C GLU A 528 -12.43 -31.84 21.32
N GLN A 529 -11.75 -30.83 20.79
CA GLN A 529 -11.70 -29.53 21.42
C GLN A 529 -13.03 -28.79 21.33
N PHE A 530 -13.81 -29.00 20.26
CA PHE A 530 -15.16 -28.46 20.15
C PHE A 530 -16.03 -28.89 21.37
N TRP A 531 -16.13 -30.16 21.67
CA TRP A 531 -16.96 -30.62 22.77
C TRP A 531 -16.51 -30.07 24.13
N ARG A 532 -15.22 -29.97 24.37
CA ARG A 532 -14.68 -29.40 25.60
C ARG A 532 -15.07 -27.90 25.73
N ARG A 533 -14.91 -27.10 24.69
CA ARG A 533 -15.23 -25.67 24.71
C ARG A 533 -16.74 -25.42 24.71
N PHE A 534 -17.48 -26.22 23.98
CA PHE A 534 -18.93 -26.08 23.89
C PHE A 534 -19.63 -26.37 25.22
N VAL A 535 -19.17 -27.35 26.00
CA VAL A 535 -19.70 -27.60 27.34
C VAL A 535 -19.45 -26.43 28.28
N VAL A 536 -18.29 -25.76 28.19
CA VAL A 536 -17.99 -24.54 28.96
C VAL A 536 -18.89 -23.41 28.52
N TYR A 537 -19.03 -23.21 27.22
CA TYR A 537 -19.93 -22.19 26.63
C TYR A 537 -21.38 -22.34 27.14
N LEU A 538 -21.92 -23.54 27.13
CA LEU A 538 -23.29 -23.81 27.65
C LEU A 538 -23.44 -23.47 29.14
N LYS A 539 -22.41 -23.67 29.94
CA LYS A 539 -22.41 -23.32 31.38
C LYS A 539 -22.33 -21.79 31.58
N GLN A 540 -21.58 -21.12 30.76
CA GLN A 540 -21.45 -19.64 30.82
C GLN A 540 -22.69 -18.92 30.29
N HIS A 541 -23.46 -19.55 29.38
CA HIS A 541 -24.64 -18.99 28.74
C HIS A 541 -25.92 -19.84 28.91
N PRO A 542 -26.37 -20.13 30.15
CA PRO A 542 -27.45 -21.10 30.40
C PRO A 542 -28.81 -20.68 29.80
N ASN A 543 -29.04 -19.39 29.61
CA ASN A 543 -30.32 -18.83 29.11
C ASN A 543 -30.23 -18.26 27.68
N ARG A 544 -29.07 -18.35 27.03
CA ARG A 544 -28.87 -17.82 25.65
C ARG A 544 -29.25 -18.93 24.65
N PRO A 545 -30.02 -18.62 23.60
CA PRO A 545 -30.21 -19.54 22.48
C PRO A 545 -28.87 -19.99 21.91
N ILE A 546 -28.73 -21.26 21.60
CA ILE A 546 -27.49 -21.80 21.03
C ILE A 546 -27.40 -21.29 19.58
N PRO A 547 -26.32 -20.58 19.19
CA PRO A 547 -26.11 -20.11 17.82
C PRO A 547 -26.16 -21.24 16.79
N ARG A 548 -26.61 -20.91 15.58
CA ARG A 548 -26.83 -21.86 14.49
C ARG A 548 -25.62 -22.75 14.22
N TYR A 549 -24.45 -22.18 14.05
CA TYR A 549 -23.26 -22.98 13.69
C TYR A 549 -22.78 -23.90 14.80
N TYR A 550 -23.03 -23.53 16.07
CA TYR A 550 -22.73 -24.46 17.19
C TYR A 550 -23.72 -25.63 17.20
N GLN A 551 -24.99 -25.41 16.87
CA GLN A 551 -25.96 -26.48 16.71
C GLN A 551 -25.60 -27.39 15.52
N GLU A 552 -25.24 -26.81 14.37
CA GLU A 552 -24.84 -27.55 13.16
C GLU A 552 -23.61 -28.45 13.45
N ALA A 553 -22.56 -27.86 14.06
CA ALA A 553 -21.38 -28.62 14.44
C ALA A 553 -21.67 -29.74 15.44
N ALA A 554 -22.41 -29.41 16.50
CA ALA A 554 -22.78 -30.40 17.51
C ALA A 554 -23.63 -31.53 16.92
N TYR A 555 -24.55 -31.25 15.99
CA TYR A 555 -25.38 -32.25 15.33
C TYR A 555 -24.54 -33.18 14.43
N LEU A 556 -23.71 -32.57 13.56
CA LEU A 556 -22.78 -33.32 12.69
C LEU A 556 -21.81 -34.19 13.49
N TYR A 557 -21.18 -33.65 14.52
CA TYR A 557 -20.23 -34.42 15.34
C TYR A 557 -20.90 -35.51 16.18
N SER A 558 -22.17 -35.29 16.57
CA SER A 558 -22.95 -36.34 17.25
C SER A 558 -23.30 -37.48 16.32
N ASP A 559 -23.65 -37.17 15.06
CA ASP A 559 -23.95 -38.19 14.05
C ASP A 559 -22.70 -39.03 13.72
N LEU A 560 -21.56 -38.39 13.50
CA LEU A 560 -20.29 -39.07 13.22
C LEU A 560 -19.81 -39.95 14.38
N ALA A 561 -20.05 -39.54 15.63
CA ALA A 561 -19.62 -40.28 16.83
C ALA A 561 -20.68 -41.29 17.34
N GLY A 562 -21.87 -41.35 16.74
CA GLY A 562 -22.99 -42.18 17.21
C GLY A 562 -23.64 -41.69 18.51
N GLY A 563 -23.46 -40.42 18.88
CA GLY A 563 -24.08 -39.80 20.05
C GLY A 563 -23.40 -38.52 20.52
N ALA A 564 -24.13 -37.67 21.26
CA ALA A 564 -23.62 -36.45 21.86
C ALA A 564 -23.23 -36.66 23.33
N PRO A 565 -22.14 -36.04 23.84
CA PRO A 565 -21.74 -36.10 25.24
C PRO A 565 -22.70 -35.34 26.18
N VAL A 566 -23.52 -34.44 25.64
CA VAL A 566 -24.49 -33.62 26.35
C VAL A 566 -25.81 -33.54 25.58
N LYS A 567 -26.94 -33.38 26.30
CA LYS A 567 -28.23 -33.21 25.67
C LYS A 567 -28.38 -31.78 25.11
N ILE A 568 -28.65 -31.65 23.82
CA ILE A 568 -28.76 -30.37 23.12
C ILE A 568 -30.17 -30.22 22.54
N PRO A 569 -30.83 -29.07 22.76
CA PRO A 569 -32.10 -28.74 22.09
C PRO A 569 -31.81 -28.24 20.67
N TYR A 570 -31.76 -29.16 19.70
CA TYR A 570 -31.55 -28.80 18.30
C TYR A 570 -32.80 -28.21 17.67
N ASP A 571 -32.62 -27.15 16.89
CA ASP A 571 -33.68 -26.63 16.04
C ASP A 571 -34.05 -27.64 14.93
N ASN A 572 -35.33 -27.72 14.59
CA ASN A 572 -35.78 -28.62 13.54
C ASN A 572 -35.17 -28.26 12.17
N GLY A 573 -34.93 -27.00 11.90
CA GLY A 573 -34.26 -26.53 10.67
C GLY A 573 -32.87 -27.12 10.53
N VAL A 574 -32.07 -27.17 11.61
CA VAL A 574 -30.71 -27.74 11.59
C VAL A 574 -30.73 -29.22 11.20
N LYS A 575 -31.65 -29.99 11.78
CA LYS A 575 -31.81 -31.44 11.49
C LYS A 575 -32.21 -31.69 10.05
N GLU A 576 -33.18 -30.93 9.56
CA GLU A 576 -33.69 -31.05 8.19
C GLU A 576 -32.62 -30.66 7.16
N THR A 577 -31.92 -29.57 7.40
CA THR A 577 -30.83 -29.10 6.52
C THR A 577 -29.71 -30.14 6.45
N TYR A 578 -29.31 -30.72 7.58
CA TYR A 578 -28.28 -31.76 7.59
C TYR A 578 -28.71 -33.00 6.79
N LYS A 579 -29.96 -33.47 6.99
CA LYS A 579 -30.50 -34.61 6.26
C LYS A 579 -30.50 -34.37 4.75
N GLN A 580 -31.00 -33.22 4.31
CA GLN A 580 -31.00 -32.85 2.90
C GLN A 580 -29.57 -32.73 2.34
N PHE A 581 -28.63 -32.18 3.12
CA PHE A 581 -27.24 -32.10 2.72
C PHE A 581 -26.61 -33.47 2.49
N VAL A 582 -26.79 -34.40 3.43
CA VAL A 582 -26.21 -35.76 3.34
C VAL A 582 -26.85 -36.53 2.17
N GLU A 583 -28.17 -36.45 1.99
CA GLU A 583 -28.88 -37.07 0.85
C GLU A 583 -28.36 -36.57 -0.51
N LEU A 584 -28.13 -35.26 -0.62
CA LEU A 584 -27.59 -34.69 -1.85
C LEU A 584 -26.12 -35.02 -2.03
N LEU A 585 -25.32 -34.96 -0.96
CA LEU A 585 -23.89 -35.33 -1.02
C LEU A 585 -23.71 -36.77 -1.54
N GLN A 586 -24.52 -37.71 -1.08
CA GLN A 586 -24.50 -39.12 -1.54
C GLN A 586 -24.83 -39.24 -3.05
N LYS A 587 -25.69 -38.37 -3.61
CA LYS A 587 -25.99 -38.38 -5.04
C LYS A 587 -24.81 -37.91 -5.93
N TYR A 588 -23.86 -37.24 -5.32
CA TYR A 588 -22.66 -36.77 -6.00
C TYR A 588 -21.43 -37.62 -5.71
N ASP A 589 -21.62 -38.79 -5.06
CA ASP A 589 -20.52 -39.72 -4.78
C ASP A 589 -19.80 -40.14 -6.07
N GLY A 590 -18.47 -40.14 -6.04
CA GLY A 590 -17.62 -40.44 -7.19
C GLY A 590 -17.43 -39.30 -8.20
N ARG A 591 -17.96 -38.06 -7.95
CA ARG A 591 -17.69 -36.86 -8.76
C ARG A 591 -16.49 -36.08 -8.22
N ASP A 592 -15.90 -35.26 -9.07
CA ASP A 592 -14.81 -34.37 -8.68
C ASP A 592 -15.27 -33.33 -7.65
N LEU A 593 -14.44 -33.08 -6.66
CA LEU A 593 -14.75 -32.18 -5.54
C LEU A 593 -15.15 -30.74 -5.97
N PRO A 594 -14.52 -30.10 -7.00
CA PRO A 594 -14.95 -28.81 -7.51
C PRO A 594 -16.39 -28.80 -8.01
N ASP A 595 -16.81 -29.84 -8.74
CA ASP A 595 -18.18 -29.95 -9.28
C ASP A 595 -19.21 -30.12 -8.15
N VAL A 596 -18.88 -30.93 -7.15
CA VAL A 596 -19.72 -31.11 -5.96
C VAL A 596 -19.89 -29.81 -5.19
N ARG A 597 -18.79 -29.07 -4.99
CA ARG A 597 -18.82 -27.73 -4.36
C ARG A 597 -19.73 -26.78 -5.13
N ALA A 598 -19.54 -26.65 -6.43
CA ALA A 598 -20.33 -25.74 -7.27
C ALA A 598 -21.83 -26.08 -7.22
N ALA A 599 -22.17 -27.36 -7.19
CA ALA A 599 -23.57 -27.82 -7.14
C ALA A 599 -24.23 -27.60 -5.76
N LEU A 600 -23.50 -27.77 -4.67
CA LEU A 600 -24.06 -27.72 -3.31
C LEU A 600 -23.95 -26.33 -2.68
N TYR A 601 -23.01 -25.49 -3.11
CA TYR A 601 -22.79 -24.14 -2.57
C TYR A 601 -24.06 -23.26 -2.53
N PRO A 602 -24.89 -23.16 -3.60
CA PRO A 602 -26.08 -22.32 -3.58
C PRO A 602 -27.12 -22.71 -2.52
N LEU A 603 -27.08 -23.94 -2.03
CA LEU A 603 -28.05 -24.50 -1.08
C LEU A 603 -27.53 -24.56 0.36
N PHE A 604 -26.23 -24.80 0.52
CA PHE A 604 -25.63 -25.12 1.81
C PHE A 604 -24.34 -24.34 2.10
N GLY A 605 -23.90 -23.45 1.20
CA GLY A 605 -22.63 -22.73 1.33
C GLY A 605 -22.52 -21.90 2.61
N ASP A 606 -23.65 -21.54 3.23
CA ASP A 606 -23.74 -20.82 4.50
C ASP A 606 -23.83 -21.74 5.73
N THR A 607 -23.57 -23.05 5.60
CA THR A 607 -23.65 -24.03 6.70
C THR A 607 -22.28 -24.54 7.12
N PHE A 608 -22.17 -24.94 8.40
CA PHE A 608 -21.00 -25.67 8.88
C PHE A 608 -20.84 -27.04 8.19
N PHE A 609 -21.93 -27.66 7.74
CA PHE A 609 -21.90 -28.94 7.02
C PHE A 609 -21.11 -28.84 5.72
N PHE A 610 -21.39 -27.79 4.92
CA PHE A 610 -20.67 -27.52 3.69
C PHE A 610 -19.18 -27.25 3.97
N GLU A 611 -18.90 -26.40 4.97
CA GLU A 611 -17.54 -26.08 5.38
C GLU A 611 -16.77 -27.33 5.81
N TYR A 612 -17.39 -28.21 6.59
CA TYR A 612 -16.73 -29.41 7.10
C TYR A 612 -16.35 -30.40 6.00
N TYR A 613 -17.27 -30.73 5.09
CA TYR A 613 -17.07 -31.77 4.09
C TYR A 613 -16.41 -31.28 2.80
N LEU A 614 -16.64 -30.05 2.41
CA LEU A 614 -16.34 -29.59 1.06
C LEU A 614 -15.27 -28.48 0.99
N THR A 615 -14.88 -27.88 2.11
CA THR A 615 -13.76 -26.93 2.13
C THR A 615 -12.52 -27.58 2.76
N GLY A 616 -11.34 -27.20 2.30
CA GLY A 616 -10.09 -27.70 2.86
C GLY A 616 -9.88 -27.19 4.29
N ASP A 617 -9.03 -27.86 5.06
CA ASP A 617 -8.63 -27.37 6.38
C ASP A 617 -7.81 -26.10 6.25
N VAL A 618 -8.06 -25.12 7.12
CA VAL A 618 -7.18 -23.94 7.31
C VAL A 618 -5.73 -24.38 7.58
N ALA A 619 -5.55 -25.59 8.09
CA ALA A 619 -4.26 -26.22 8.28
C ALA A 619 -3.41 -26.37 6.99
N TYR A 620 -4.02 -26.38 5.81
CA TYR A 620 -3.36 -26.61 4.51
C TYR A 620 -3.49 -25.42 3.56
N LEU A 621 -4.15 -24.34 3.96
CA LEU A 621 -4.31 -23.11 3.18
C LEU A 621 -3.27 -22.07 3.56
#